data_40d3430b880574772028401b21437c39
#
_entry.id   40d3430b880574772028401b21437c39
#
_cell.length_a   1.000
_cell.length_b   1.000
_cell.length_c   1.000
_cell.angle_alpha   90.00
_cell.angle_beta   90.00
_cell.angle_gamma   90.00
#
_symmetry.space_group_name_H-M   'P 1'
#
loop_
_entity.id
_entity.type
_entity.pdbx_description
1 polymer ?
#
loop_
_entity_poly.entity_id
_entity_poly.type
_entity_poly.pdbx_seq_one_letter_code
_entity_poly.pdbx_strand_id
1 'polypeptide(L)'
;MKRLIKLTMVCMTLVMFVSCERVAPNYAGVLMENYGKEGKEDFKIVSGKVSTWELGTELFQVPLFDQRGEFAEAVTLKAADNTEFKACPTYSYKVIKNRAIDVVFDNKHIGRGSDFMSSLEDNILEPRIYDLIKEE
;
A
#
# COMPACT_ATOMS: atom_id res chain seq x y z
N MET A 1 -5.91 -44.93 13.48
CA MET A 1 -6.51 -43.83 14.24
C MET A 1 -5.49 -42.98 14.97
N LYS A 2 -4.64 -43.49 15.89
CA LYS A 2 -3.64 -42.66 16.64
C LYS A 2 -2.64 -41.90 15.77
N ARG A 3 -2.24 -42.44 14.59
CA ARG A 3 -1.31 -41.74 13.65
C ARG A 3 -1.99 -40.61 12.88
N LEU A 4 -3.28 -40.81 12.54
CA LEU A 4 -4.07 -39.77 11.86
C LEU A 4 -4.30 -38.57 12.78
N ILE A 5 -4.62 -38.80 14.04
CA ILE A 5 -4.84 -37.76 15.06
C ILE A 5 -3.54 -36.94 15.30
N LYS A 6 -2.39 -37.64 15.35
CA LYS A 6 -1.08 -36.95 15.47
C LYS A 6 -0.76 -36.09 14.24
N LEU A 7 -1.06 -36.57 13.04
CA LEU A 7 -0.83 -35.82 11.79
C LEU A 7 -1.73 -34.58 11.72
N THR A 8 -3.01 -34.71 12.10
CA THR A 8 -3.97 -33.59 12.15
C THR A 8 -3.56 -32.54 13.17
N MET A 9 -3.05 -32.98 14.32
CA MET A 9 -2.59 -32.08 15.39
C MET A 9 -1.32 -31.30 14.97
N VAL A 10 -0.40 -31.95 14.25
CA VAL A 10 0.82 -31.29 13.71
C VAL A 10 0.46 -30.30 12.60
N CYS A 11 -0.48 -30.64 11.70
CA CYS A 11 -0.95 -29.69 10.68
C CYS A 11 -1.65 -28.48 11.31
N MET A 12 -2.43 -28.68 12.37
CA MET A 12 -3.16 -27.62 13.05
C MET A 12 -2.21 -26.65 13.79
N THR A 13 -1.11 -27.17 14.35
CA THR A 13 -0.07 -26.32 14.97
C THR A 13 0.76 -25.55 13.95
N LEU A 14 1.00 -26.09 12.76
CA LEU A 14 1.72 -25.39 11.69
C LEU A 14 0.93 -24.18 11.14
N VAL A 15 -0.40 -24.26 11.09
CA VAL A 15 -1.25 -23.15 10.61
C VAL A 15 -1.24 -21.96 11.57
N MET A 16 -0.99 -22.18 12.86
CA MET A 16 -0.95 -21.12 13.88
C MET A 16 0.26 -20.17 13.76
N PHE A 17 1.31 -20.55 13.01
CA PHE A 17 2.53 -19.73 12.88
C PHE A 17 2.52 -18.73 11.72
N VAL A 18 1.51 -18.76 10.86
CA VAL A 18 1.50 -17.99 9.60
C VAL A 18 0.80 -16.63 9.71
N SER A 19 0.16 -16.33 10.84
CA SER A 19 -0.71 -15.14 10.96
C SER A 19 -0.07 -13.92 11.65
N CYS A 20 1.26 -13.90 11.81
CA CYS A 20 1.95 -12.72 12.34
C CYS A 20 2.71 -12.01 11.23
N GLU A 21 2.27 -10.83 10.88
CA GLU A 21 3.00 -9.93 9.98
C GLU A 21 3.91 -8.99 10.78
N ARG A 22 4.98 -8.53 10.15
CA ARG A 22 5.89 -7.58 10.75
C ARG A 22 6.01 -6.33 9.89
N VAL A 23 5.79 -5.18 10.52
CA VAL A 23 6.06 -3.90 9.88
C VAL A 23 7.56 -3.73 9.70
N ALA A 24 7.97 -3.48 8.45
CA ALA A 24 9.39 -3.26 8.12
C ALA A 24 9.92 -1.94 8.73
N PRO A 25 11.23 -1.84 8.99
CA PRO A 25 11.84 -0.59 9.38
C PRO A 25 11.57 0.51 8.35
N ASN A 26 11.35 1.74 8.79
CA ASN A 26 11.00 2.90 7.95
C ASN A 26 9.66 2.79 7.22
N TYR A 27 8.78 1.87 7.65
CA TYR A 27 7.39 1.80 7.20
C TYR A 27 6.45 2.18 8.34
N ALA A 28 5.33 2.78 7.99
CA ALA A 28 4.17 2.86 8.88
C ALA A 28 3.27 1.66 8.58
N GLY A 29 3.03 0.82 9.58
CA GLY A 29 1.98 -0.18 9.50
C GLY A 29 0.65 0.49 9.79
N VAL A 30 -0.31 0.38 8.89
CA VAL A 30 -1.69 0.77 9.12
C VAL A 30 -2.51 -0.51 9.22
N LEU A 31 -2.98 -0.80 10.41
CA LEU A 31 -3.84 -1.95 10.68
C LEU A 31 -5.28 -1.54 10.51
N MET A 32 -5.98 -2.21 9.60
CA MET A 32 -7.42 -2.13 9.47
C MET A 32 -8.05 -3.27 10.26
N GLU A 33 -9.03 -2.98 11.10
CA GLU A 33 -9.83 -3.95 11.83
C GLU A 33 -11.27 -3.95 11.30
N ASN A 34 -12.03 -5.01 11.57
CA ASN A 34 -13.47 -5.09 11.28
C ASN A 34 -13.88 -4.71 9.84
N TYR A 35 -13.00 -4.98 8.86
CA TYR A 35 -13.20 -4.57 7.45
C TYR A 35 -13.36 -3.05 7.24
N GLY A 36 -12.98 -2.23 8.22
CA GLY A 36 -13.14 -0.77 8.17
C GLY A 36 -14.60 -0.30 8.15
N LYS A 37 -15.51 -1.01 8.82
CA LYS A 37 -16.96 -0.72 8.82
C LYS A 37 -17.30 0.56 9.56
N GLU A 38 -16.58 0.87 10.64
CA GLU A 38 -16.78 2.07 11.47
C GLU A 38 -16.00 3.29 10.94
N GLY A 39 -15.42 3.16 9.76
CA GLY A 39 -14.67 4.24 9.13
C GLY A 39 -13.22 4.32 9.62
N LYS A 40 -12.73 5.54 9.84
CA LYS A 40 -11.32 5.76 10.23
C LYS A 40 -10.99 5.22 11.63
N GLU A 41 -11.98 4.99 12.48
CA GLU A 41 -11.80 4.45 13.83
C GLU A 41 -11.29 3.01 13.83
N ASP A 42 -11.58 2.26 12.76
CA ASP A 42 -11.08 0.91 12.55
C ASP A 42 -9.61 0.86 12.05
N PHE A 43 -8.98 2.02 11.85
CA PHE A 43 -7.61 2.12 11.35
C PHE A 43 -6.66 2.62 12.43
N LYS A 44 -5.55 1.89 12.64
CA LYS A 44 -4.54 2.20 13.67
C LYS A 44 -3.14 2.15 13.10
N ILE A 45 -2.29 3.09 13.53
CA ILE A 45 -0.86 3.00 13.22
C ILE A 45 -0.21 2.01 14.19
N VAL A 46 0.41 1.00 13.62
CA VAL A 46 1.09 -0.08 14.35
C VAL A 46 2.56 -0.19 13.95
N SER A 47 3.37 -0.80 14.80
CA SER A 47 4.78 -1.05 14.54
C SER A 47 5.19 -2.41 15.12
N GLY A 48 6.24 -3.00 14.54
CA GLY A 48 6.75 -4.29 15.01
C GLY A 48 5.90 -5.48 14.52
N LYS A 49 5.72 -6.48 15.39
CA LYS A 49 4.90 -7.65 15.09
C LYS A 49 3.42 -7.34 15.31
N VAL A 50 2.61 -7.70 14.34
CA VAL A 50 1.16 -7.49 14.36
C VAL A 50 0.47 -8.80 14.08
N SER A 51 -0.58 -9.10 14.81
CA SER A 51 -1.43 -10.27 14.57
C SER A 51 -2.52 -9.89 13.57
N THR A 52 -2.63 -10.61 12.48
CA THR A 52 -3.63 -10.40 11.41
C THR A 52 -4.57 -11.60 11.28
N TRP A 53 -4.68 -12.43 12.34
CA TRP A 53 -5.46 -13.66 12.28
C TRP A 53 -6.98 -13.45 12.45
N GLU A 54 -7.38 -12.28 12.95
CA GLU A 54 -8.79 -11.95 13.13
C GLU A 54 -9.44 -11.63 11.77
N LEU A 55 -10.66 -12.13 11.59
CA LEU A 55 -11.43 -11.89 10.37
C LEU A 55 -11.69 -10.39 10.17
N GLY A 56 -11.36 -9.88 9.00
CA GLY A 56 -11.50 -8.46 8.68
C GLY A 56 -10.33 -7.60 9.09
N THR A 57 -9.23 -8.21 9.53
CA THR A 57 -7.99 -7.52 9.86
C THR A 57 -7.03 -7.60 8.68
N GLU A 58 -6.47 -6.45 8.30
CA GLU A 58 -5.50 -6.33 7.20
C GLU A 58 -4.43 -5.32 7.56
N LEU A 59 -3.17 -5.64 7.25
CA LEU A 59 -2.03 -4.76 7.49
C LEU A 59 -1.56 -4.13 6.17
N PHE A 60 -1.58 -2.81 6.12
CA PHE A 60 -1.02 -2.03 5.03
C PHE A 60 0.35 -1.48 5.45
N GLN A 61 1.35 -1.66 4.61
CA GLN A 61 2.69 -1.16 4.87
C GLN A 61 2.97 0.06 3.98
N VAL A 62 3.08 1.23 4.60
CA VAL A 62 3.28 2.50 3.92
C VAL A 62 4.72 2.97 4.13
N PRO A 63 5.54 3.12 3.08
CA PRO A 63 6.92 3.58 3.21
C PRO A 63 6.98 5.04 3.67
N LEU A 64 7.87 5.32 4.61
CA LEU A 64 8.11 6.67 5.16
C LEU A 64 9.36 7.33 4.59
N PHE A 65 9.99 6.73 3.59
CA PHE A 65 11.14 7.26 2.89
C PHE A 65 10.75 7.72 1.49
N ASP A 66 11.61 8.50 0.86
CA ASP A 66 11.36 9.03 -0.47
C ASP A 66 11.25 7.89 -1.48
N GLN A 67 10.11 7.80 -2.14
CA GLN A 67 9.85 6.91 -3.25
C GLN A 67 10.10 7.66 -4.56
N ARG A 68 10.61 6.97 -5.55
CA ARG A 68 10.87 7.53 -6.88
C ARG A 68 10.07 6.76 -7.90
N GLY A 69 9.26 7.47 -8.65
CA GLY A 69 8.53 6.94 -9.79
C GLY A 69 9.01 7.57 -11.10
N GLU A 70 8.80 6.87 -12.18
CA GLU A 70 9.05 7.33 -13.53
C GLU A 70 7.90 6.87 -14.43
N PHE A 71 7.53 7.70 -15.40
CA PHE A 71 6.48 7.32 -16.34
C PHE A 71 6.98 6.22 -17.26
N ALA A 72 6.17 5.18 -17.41
CA ALA A 72 6.47 4.05 -18.31
C ALA A 72 6.50 4.49 -19.79
N GLU A 73 5.72 5.52 -20.13
CA GLU A 73 5.67 6.07 -21.48
C GLU A 73 6.06 7.54 -21.52
N ALA A 74 6.67 7.96 -22.63
CA ALA A 74 7.03 9.36 -22.83
C ALA A 74 5.78 10.24 -22.94
N VAL A 75 5.73 11.28 -22.14
CA VAL A 75 4.68 12.30 -22.18
C VAL A 75 4.97 13.27 -23.31
N THR A 76 3.99 13.49 -24.20
CA THR A 76 4.10 14.50 -25.26
C THR A 76 3.66 15.85 -24.70
N LEU A 77 4.58 16.80 -24.68
CA LEU A 77 4.37 18.16 -24.20
C LEU A 77 4.43 19.15 -25.37
N LYS A 78 3.71 20.26 -25.24
CA LYS A 78 3.73 21.36 -26.19
C LYS A 78 4.43 22.57 -25.60
N ALA A 79 5.41 23.08 -26.30
CA ALA A 79 6.03 24.34 -25.94
C ALA A 79 5.14 25.55 -26.37
N ALA A 80 5.45 26.73 -25.85
CA ALA A 80 4.69 27.95 -26.15
C ALA A 80 4.66 28.34 -27.66
N ASP A 81 5.60 27.84 -28.43
CA ASP A 81 5.69 27.99 -29.89
C ASP A 81 4.95 26.89 -30.68
N ASN A 82 4.14 26.08 -30.01
CA ASN A 82 3.45 24.90 -30.53
C ASN A 82 4.36 23.72 -30.96
N THR A 83 5.65 23.75 -30.63
CA THR A 83 6.55 22.64 -30.91
C THR A 83 6.23 21.50 -29.93
N GLU A 84 6.06 20.31 -30.47
CA GLU A 84 5.85 19.09 -29.67
C GLU A 84 7.18 18.43 -29.34
N PHE A 85 7.37 18.06 -28.07
CA PHE A 85 8.51 17.27 -27.64
C PHE A 85 8.07 16.15 -26.69
N LYS A 86 8.84 15.08 -26.64
CA LYS A 86 8.59 13.94 -25.75
C LYS A 86 9.58 13.99 -24.60
N ALA A 87 9.07 13.86 -23.40
CA ALA A 87 9.85 13.77 -22.18
C ALA A 87 9.42 12.57 -21.35
N CYS A 88 10.36 11.96 -20.62
CA CYS A 88 10.09 10.96 -19.60
C CYS A 88 10.38 11.60 -18.23
N PRO A 89 9.40 12.28 -17.64
CA PRO A 89 9.61 12.92 -16.35
C PRO A 89 9.75 11.86 -15.25
N THR A 90 10.54 12.17 -14.24
CA THR A 90 10.64 11.41 -13.01
C THR A 90 10.07 12.24 -11.87
N TYR A 91 9.45 11.60 -10.91
CA TYR A 91 8.91 12.25 -9.73
C TYR A 91 9.37 11.53 -8.46
N SER A 92 9.33 12.24 -7.36
CA SER A 92 9.53 11.63 -6.04
C SER A 92 8.42 12.04 -5.10
N TYR A 93 8.02 11.10 -4.24
CA TYR A 93 6.99 11.34 -3.25
C TYR A 93 7.34 10.67 -1.92
N LYS A 94 6.72 11.16 -0.86
CA LYS A 94 6.89 10.64 0.48
C LYS A 94 5.60 10.73 1.25
N VAL A 95 5.22 9.65 1.91
CA VAL A 95 4.06 9.67 2.79
C VAL A 95 4.45 10.20 4.16
N ILE A 96 3.70 11.16 4.65
CA ILE A 96 3.86 11.70 6.00
C ILE A 96 3.19 10.74 6.98
N LYS A 97 3.92 10.29 8.01
CA LYS A 97 3.44 9.29 8.99
C LYS A 97 2.04 9.60 9.53
N ASN A 98 1.78 10.85 9.90
CA ASN A 98 0.49 11.26 10.45
C ASN A 98 -0.67 11.21 9.44
N ARG A 99 -0.36 11.09 8.13
CA ARG A 99 -1.33 10.99 7.04
C ARG A 99 -1.46 9.57 6.49
N ALA A 100 -0.68 8.61 7.02
CA ALA A 100 -0.71 7.24 6.52
C ALA A 100 -2.10 6.59 6.64
N ILE A 101 -2.84 6.87 7.72
CA ILE A 101 -4.22 6.40 7.88
C ILE A 101 -5.14 7.00 6.81
N ASP A 102 -5.03 8.30 6.55
CA ASP A 102 -5.86 8.97 5.53
C ASP A 102 -5.59 8.37 4.14
N VAL A 103 -4.31 8.19 3.81
CA VAL A 103 -3.90 7.59 2.52
C VAL A 103 -4.49 6.19 2.34
N VAL A 104 -4.40 5.34 3.36
CA VAL A 104 -4.94 3.97 3.29
C VAL A 104 -6.46 3.99 3.28
N PHE A 105 -7.09 4.76 4.16
CA PHE A 105 -8.55 4.82 4.28
C PHE A 105 -9.22 5.29 2.99
N ASP A 106 -8.72 6.38 2.40
CA ASP A 106 -9.30 6.96 1.19
C ASP A 106 -9.10 6.07 -0.04
N ASN A 107 -8.04 5.25 -0.05
CA ASN A 107 -7.64 4.46 -1.22
C ASN A 107 -7.65 2.93 -1.00
N LYS A 108 -8.19 2.42 0.11
CA LYS A 108 -8.19 0.98 0.43
C LYS A 108 -8.82 0.06 -0.63
N HIS A 109 -9.60 0.63 -1.54
CA HIS A 109 -10.29 -0.10 -2.61
C HIS A 109 -9.40 -0.48 -3.80
N ILE A 110 -8.20 0.11 -3.92
CA ILE A 110 -7.32 -0.06 -5.09
C ILE A 110 -6.28 -1.16 -4.93
N GLY A 111 -5.97 -1.58 -3.71
CA GLY A 111 -4.97 -2.61 -3.46
C GLY A 111 -5.03 -3.14 -2.04
N ARG A 112 -4.32 -4.23 -1.77
CA ARG A 112 -4.29 -4.89 -0.47
C ARG A 112 -2.85 -5.08 0.02
N GLY A 113 -2.67 -5.05 1.32
CA GLY A 113 -1.42 -5.42 1.99
C GLY A 113 -0.18 -4.78 1.39
N SER A 114 0.74 -5.60 0.89
CA SER A 114 2.02 -5.18 0.31
C SER A 114 1.88 -4.47 -1.04
N ASP A 115 0.83 -4.78 -1.81
CA ASP A 115 0.66 -4.28 -3.18
C ASP A 115 -0.09 -2.94 -3.22
N PHE A 116 -0.56 -2.48 -2.05
CA PHE A 116 -1.31 -1.25 -1.92
C PHE A 116 -0.55 -0.03 -2.48
N MET A 117 0.73 0.11 -2.13
CA MET A 117 1.51 1.29 -2.54
C MET A 117 1.81 1.32 -4.04
N SER A 118 2.12 0.19 -4.66
CA SER A 118 2.28 0.13 -6.13
C SER A 118 0.96 0.42 -6.84
N SER A 119 -0.13 -0.14 -6.35
CA SER A 119 -1.47 0.16 -6.90
C SER A 119 -1.87 1.63 -6.72
N LEU A 120 -1.47 2.27 -5.62
CA LEU A 120 -1.70 3.70 -5.40
C LEU A 120 -0.90 4.56 -6.39
N GLU A 121 0.34 4.17 -6.65
CA GLU A 121 1.21 4.83 -7.62
C GLU A 121 0.61 4.75 -9.02
N ASP A 122 0.32 3.55 -9.50
CA ASP A 122 -0.17 3.31 -10.86
C ASP A 122 -1.55 3.91 -11.13
N ASN A 123 -2.47 3.84 -10.15
CA ASN A 123 -3.87 4.22 -10.38
C ASN A 123 -4.21 5.65 -9.96
N ILE A 124 -3.41 6.28 -9.11
CA ILE A 124 -3.73 7.60 -8.56
C ILE A 124 -2.61 8.61 -8.77
N LEU A 125 -1.37 8.29 -8.38
CA LEU A 125 -0.29 9.27 -8.43
C LEU A 125 0.13 9.57 -9.86
N GLU A 126 0.43 8.55 -10.64
CA GLU A 126 0.86 8.70 -12.03
C GLU A 126 -0.15 9.46 -12.89
N PRO A 127 -1.46 9.10 -12.92
CA PRO A 127 -2.45 9.85 -13.68
C PRO A 127 -2.58 11.32 -13.25
N ARG A 128 -2.56 11.58 -11.93
CA ARG A 128 -2.66 12.98 -11.43
C ARG A 128 -1.45 13.83 -11.80
N ILE A 129 -0.24 13.26 -11.70
CA ILE A 129 0.99 13.95 -12.08
C ILE A 129 0.99 14.21 -13.60
N TYR A 130 0.52 13.23 -14.38
CA TYR A 130 0.37 13.37 -15.83
C TYR A 130 -0.55 14.53 -16.21
N ASP A 131 -1.70 14.64 -15.55
CA ASP A 131 -2.64 15.73 -15.79
C ASP A 131 -2.04 17.09 -15.43
N LEU A 132 -1.35 17.18 -14.27
CA LEU A 132 -0.68 18.42 -13.84
C LEU A 132 0.42 18.87 -14.82
N ILE A 133 1.18 17.94 -15.39
CA ILE A 133 2.23 18.27 -16.38
C ILE A 133 1.62 18.79 -17.69
N LYS A 134 0.40 18.40 -18.02
CA LYS A 134 -0.29 18.85 -19.25
C LYS A 134 -1.04 20.18 -19.10
N GLU A 135 -1.40 20.57 -17.88
CA GLU A 135 -2.10 21.84 -17.62
C GLU A 135 -1.19 23.06 -17.64
N GLU A 136 0.14 22.90 -17.50
CA GLU A 136 1.14 23.98 -17.60
C GLU A 136 1.66 24.15 -19.05
#